data_bcea3dd7d0f92e0dd97ea44b7fb186d1
#
_entry.id   bcea3dd7d0f92e0dd97ea44b7fb186d1
#
_cell.length_a   1.000
_cell.length_b   1.000
_cell.length_c   1.000
_cell.angle_alpha   90.00
_cell.angle_beta   90.00
_cell.angle_gamma   90.00
#
_symmetry.space_group_name_H-M   'P 1'
#
loop_
_entity.id
_entity.type
_entity.pdbx_description
1 polymer ?
#
loop_
_entity_poly.entity_id
_entity_poly.type
_entity_poly.pdbx_seq_one_letter_code
_entity_poly.pdbx_strand_id
1 'polypeptide(L)'
;MARITEQTIEQIRSIADIQDVAGRYLQLKKRGKNWFAPCPFHNEKTGSLSISPDRQMFKCFGCGVGGSVINFIQKIENLEFVDALKFLAELYNIEIQWDGNPNIAQNLSQQLYDIHDVTWDFYRESLNKSKKFQNYLLKDRGLTNDTIREFQLGLSPEGWQELLDHIRNLKFSNEAIKESGLIISGEKGYFDRFRNRVMFSLINERGKICGFAGRAIDPNDNAKYMNSPESPIYHKSNFLYGLNKSKNFIPKKDQALVVEGYLDYLQLYQNGYKNCVAVSGTAFTQQHARKLKRYTENIVLVFDGDSAGIKAAIRSGYVLALEGILPKIIEIPNGQDPDDMMKNGKQEEFKNLLKSAKPLLEFHHSHFEGGMETNIQLNGFARDSILEISRVQDPIFREIMVKDLADITKFREENLYEKLSLLLNRNKNRLPKNPIKKTETIIKVD
;
A
#
# COMPACT_ATOMS: atom_id res chain seq x y z
N MET A 1 15.76 14.94 -10.54
CA MET A 1 15.87 14.10 -9.32
C MET A 1 17.30 13.64 -9.21
N ALA A 2 17.94 13.85 -8.07
CA ALA A 2 19.27 13.31 -7.84
C ALA A 2 19.20 11.77 -7.82
N ARG A 3 20.08 11.10 -8.59
CA ARG A 3 20.19 9.64 -8.63
C ARG A 3 21.57 9.24 -8.11
N ILE A 4 21.65 8.08 -7.46
CA ILE A 4 22.96 7.49 -7.14
C ILE A 4 23.65 7.17 -8.47
N THR A 5 24.92 7.60 -8.60
CA THR A 5 25.67 7.41 -9.84
C THR A 5 25.86 5.93 -10.15
N GLU A 6 25.89 5.57 -11.42
CA GLU A 6 26.17 4.19 -11.84
C GLU A 6 27.51 3.70 -11.30
N GLN A 7 28.48 4.59 -11.20
CA GLN A 7 29.79 4.31 -10.61
C GLN A 7 29.68 3.87 -9.13
N THR A 8 28.86 4.53 -8.32
CA THR A 8 28.61 4.11 -6.92
C THR A 8 27.89 2.78 -6.86
N ILE A 9 26.89 2.55 -7.75
CA ILE A 9 26.16 1.27 -7.81
C ILE A 9 27.13 0.12 -8.15
N GLU A 10 28.01 0.30 -9.12
CA GLU A 10 29.00 -0.70 -9.50
C GLU A 10 30.05 -0.88 -8.39
N GLN A 11 30.45 0.18 -7.70
CA GLN A 11 31.33 0.07 -6.53
C GLN A 11 30.69 -0.75 -5.40
N ILE A 12 29.42 -0.51 -5.09
CA ILE A 12 28.67 -1.31 -4.12
C ILE A 12 28.61 -2.78 -4.56
N ARG A 13 28.31 -3.06 -5.83
CA ARG A 13 28.27 -4.43 -6.37
C ARG A 13 29.61 -5.14 -6.29
N SER A 14 30.69 -4.43 -6.47
CA SER A 14 32.04 -5.02 -6.44
C SER A 14 32.58 -5.27 -5.04
N ILE A 15 32.19 -4.46 -4.06
CA ILE A 15 32.68 -4.54 -2.68
C ILE A 15 31.78 -5.37 -1.77
N ALA A 16 30.45 -5.26 -1.95
CA ALA A 16 29.50 -5.97 -1.11
C ALA A 16 29.38 -7.44 -1.49
N ASP A 17 30.13 -8.31 -0.79
CA ASP A 17 30.09 -9.75 -1.03
C ASP A 17 28.76 -10.36 -0.57
N ILE A 18 28.10 -11.10 -1.46
CA ILE A 18 26.78 -11.71 -1.19
C ILE A 18 26.83 -12.74 -0.07
N GLN A 19 27.95 -13.49 0.08
CA GLN A 19 28.11 -14.47 1.15
C GLN A 19 28.28 -13.78 2.51
N ASP A 20 29.07 -12.72 2.59
CA ASP A 20 29.25 -11.94 3.81
C ASP A 20 27.94 -11.31 4.26
N VAL A 21 27.24 -10.64 3.33
CA VAL A 21 25.96 -10.00 3.61
C VAL A 21 24.91 -11.03 4.05
N ALA A 22 24.74 -12.11 3.32
CA ALA A 22 23.76 -13.13 3.67
C ALA A 22 24.11 -13.88 4.97
N GLY A 23 25.40 -14.04 5.26
CA GLY A 23 25.90 -14.66 6.49
C GLY A 23 25.54 -13.90 7.77
N ARG A 24 25.21 -12.58 7.66
CA ARG A 24 24.72 -11.76 8.78
C ARG A 24 23.28 -12.09 9.19
N TYR A 25 22.50 -12.68 8.28
CA TYR A 25 21.09 -13.00 8.49
C TYR A 25 20.84 -14.51 8.61
N LEU A 26 21.70 -15.33 7.98
CA LEU A 26 21.46 -16.75 7.78
C LEU A 26 22.67 -17.59 8.22
N GLN A 27 22.39 -18.76 8.77
CA GLN A 27 23.44 -19.77 9.00
C GLN A 27 23.73 -20.51 7.69
N LEU A 28 24.82 -20.12 7.04
CA LEU A 28 25.22 -20.65 5.74
C LEU A 28 25.99 -21.98 5.90
N LYS A 29 25.62 -23.01 5.15
CA LYS A 29 26.33 -24.30 5.08
C LYS A 29 26.93 -24.49 3.70
N LYS A 30 28.24 -24.68 3.62
CA LYS A 30 28.95 -24.90 2.35
C LYS A 30 28.60 -26.25 1.73
N ARG A 31 28.28 -26.25 0.45
CA ARG A 31 28.09 -27.46 -0.36
C ARG A 31 28.71 -27.24 -1.75
N GLY A 32 29.87 -27.87 -1.98
CA GLY A 32 30.65 -27.63 -3.21
C GLY A 32 31.17 -26.19 -3.31
N LYS A 33 30.87 -25.51 -4.42
CA LYS A 33 31.24 -24.11 -4.66
C LYS A 33 30.24 -23.10 -4.08
N ASN A 34 29.06 -23.55 -3.67
CA ASN A 34 27.98 -22.69 -3.20
C ASN A 34 27.71 -22.86 -1.70
N TRP A 35 27.00 -21.87 -1.12
CA TRP A 35 26.52 -21.91 0.24
C TRP A 35 25.00 -22.04 0.24
N PHE A 36 24.45 -22.76 1.23
CA PHE A 36 23.02 -23.04 1.32
C PHE A 36 22.48 -22.70 2.71
N ALA A 37 21.24 -22.22 2.76
CA ALA A 37 20.48 -21.97 3.97
C ALA A 37 18.99 -22.21 3.74
N PRO A 38 18.17 -22.35 4.80
CA PRO A 38 16.73 -22.17 4.67
C PRO A 38 16.40 -20.79 4.12
N CYS A 39 15.44 -20.70 3.20
CA CYS A 39 15.09 -19.44 2.55
C CYS A 39 14.32 -18.55 3.54
N PRO A 40 14.73 -17.28 3.74
CA PRO A 40 14.02 -16.37 4.63
C PRO A 40 12.78 -15.74 3.98
N PHE A 41 12.55 -16.01 2.69
CA PHE A 41 11.50 -15.37 1.89
C PHE A 41 10.25 -16.26 1.70
N HIS A 42 10.27 -17.49 2.20
CA HIS A 42 9.13 -18.39 2.27
C HIS A 42 9.33 -19.41 3.39
N ASN A 43 8.24 -20.01 3.85
CA ASN A 43 8.31 -20.97 4.95
C ASN A 43 8.80 -22.32 4.46
N GLU A 44 10.00 -22.73 4.91
CA GLU A 44 10.58 -24.05 4.62
C GLU A 44 11.46 -24.54 5.77
N LYS A 45 11.66 -25.88 5.82
CA LYS A 45 12.58 -26.52 6.79
C LYS A 45 13.88 -26.99 6.13
N THR A 46 13.96 -27.00 4.81
CA THR A 46 15.11 -27.49 4.02
C THR A 46 15.83 -26.33 3.37
N GLY A 47 17.17 -26.40 3.30
CA GLY A 47 17.99 -25.32 2.72
C GLY A 47 17.87 -25.26 1.19
N SER A 48 16.90 -24.53 0.67
CA SER A 48 16.70 -24.32 -0.77
C SER A 48 17.31 -23.01 -1.29
N LEU A 49 17.73 -22.10 -0.40
CA LEU A 49 18.45 -20.89 -0.80
C LEU A 49 19.92 -21.25 -1.09
N SER A 50 20.34 -21.01 -2.33
CA SER A 50 21.73 -21.15 -2.78
C SER A 50 22.36 -19.78 -2.97
N ILE A 51 23.57 -19.60 -2.44
CA ILE A 51 24.39 -18.41 -2.61
C ILE A 51 25.64 -18.81 -3.36
N SER A 52 25.92 -18.14 -4.46
CA SER A 52 27.06 -18.36 -5.33
C SER A 52 28.05 -17.20 -5.19
N PRO A 53 29.14 -17.34 -4.45
CA PRO A 53 30.16 -16.29 -4.34
C PRO A 53 30.81 -15.97 -5.68
N ASP A 54 31.06 -16.98 -6.53
CA ASP A 54 31.67 -16.77 -7.85
C ASP A 54 30.82 -15.90 -8.77
N ARG A 55 29.50 -15.95 -8.62
CA ARG A 55 28.55 -15.18 -9.45
C ARG A 55 28.00 -13.95 -8.74
N GLN A 56 28.31 -13.76 -7.47
CA GLN A 56 27.74 -12.72 -6.62
C GLN A 56 26.19 -12.65 -6.67
N MET A 57 25.56 -13.85 -6.64
CA MET A 57 24.10 -14.01 -6.75
C MET A 57 23.57 -15.01 -5.74
N PHE A 58 22.33 -14.81 -5.35
CA PHE A 58 21.54 -15.82 -4.65
C PHE A 58 20.36 -16.30 -5.49
N LYS A 59 19.90 -17.53 -5.24
CA LYS A 59 18.69 -18.09 -5.82
C LYS A 59 18.07 -19.11 -4.87
N CYS A 60 16.78 -18.97 -4.61
CA CYS A 60 16.00 -19.98 -3.94
C CYS A 60 15.38 -20.92 -4.98
N PHE A 61 15.61 -22.23 -4.83
CA PHE A 61 15.03 -23.23 -5.71
C PHE A 61 13.60 -23.64 -5.32
N GLY A 62 13.16 -23.24 -4.10
CA GLY A 62 11.77 -23.42 -3.64
C GLY A 62 10.83 -22.36 -4.19
N CYS A 63 11.04 -21.09 -3.85
CA CYS A 63 10.16 -19.99 -4.26
C CYS A 63 10.62 -19.23 -5.51
N GLY A 64 11.76 -19.58 -6.13
CA GLY A 64 12.26 -18.95 -7.35
C GLY A 64 12.88 -17.55 -7.16
N VAL A 65 12.85 -16.98 -5.96
CA VAL A 65 13.46 -15.67 -5.64
C VAL A 65 14.97 -15.74 -5.86
N GLY A 66 15.53 -14.70 -6.48
CA GLY A 66 16.96 -14.59 -6.70
C GLY A 66 17.38 -13.19 -7.13
N GLY A 67 18.70 -12.96 -7.21
CA GLY A 67 19.28 -11.69 -7.62
C GLY A 67 20.66 -11.45 -7.01
N SER A 68 21.12 -10.19 -7.11
CA SER A 68 22.39 -9.71 -6.54
C SER A 68 22.28 -9.44 -5.04
N VAL A 69 23.37 -9.00 -4.43
CA VAL A 69 23.41 -8.55 -3.02
C VAL A 69 22.42 -7.41 -2.75
N ILE A 70 22.21 -6.51 -3.71
CA ILE A 70 21.24 -5.42 -3.60
C ILE A 70 19.82 -5.98 -3.51
N ASN A 71 19.47 -6.94 -4.38
CA ASN A 71 18.17 -7.59 -4.35
C ASN A 71 17.94 -8.40 -3.06
N PHE A 72 19.02 -8.98 -2.50
CA PHE A 72 18.95 -9.69 -1.23
C PHE A 72 18.58 -8.71 -0.10
N ILE A 73 19.26 -7.57 0.02
CA ILE A 73 18.96 -6.54 1.02
C ILE A 73 17.58 -5.91 0.81
N GLN A 74 17.20 -5.63 -0.44
CA GLN A 74 15.84 -5.15 -0.71
C GLN A 74 14.77 -6.07 -0.13
N LYS A 75 14.98 -7.38 -0.23
CA LYS A 75 14.00 -8.37 0.23
C LYS A 75 14.08 -8.68 1.72
N ILE A 76 15.28 -8.81 2.29
CA ILE A 76 15.43 -9.21 3.70
C ILE A 76 15.11 -8.04 4.64
N GLU A 77 15.54 -6.83 4.29
CA GLU A 77 15.28 -5.60 5.04
C GLU A 77 14.04 -4.87 4.53
N ASN A 78 13.45 -5.37 3.44
CA ASN A 78 12.27 -4.81 2.82
C ASN A 78 12.45 -3.32 2.45
N LEU A 79 13.54 -3.01 1.81
CA LEU A 79 13.92 -1.67 1.39
C LEU A 79 13.66 -1.44 -0.09
N GLU A 80 13.38 -0.18 -0.46
CA GLU A 80 13.42 0.25 -1.86
C GLU A 80 14.88 0.27 -2.37
N PHE A 81 15.04 0.25 -3.70
CA PHE A 81 16.36 0.12 -4.33
C PHE A 81 17.40 1.14 -3.82
N VAL A 82 17.01 2.41 -3.70
CA VAL A 82 17.88 3.49 -3.22
C VAL A 82 18.26 3.30 -1.75
N ASP A 83 17.32 2.86 -0.92
CA ASP A 83 17.57 2.64 0.51
C ASP A 83 18.41 1.38 0.75
N ALA A 84 18.27 0.34 -0.09
CA ALA A 84 19.15 -0.82 -0.08
C ALA A 84 20.59 -0.46 -0.47
N LEU A 85 20.77 0.44 -1.45
CA LEU A 85 22.08 0.97 -1.81
C LEU A 85 22.71 1.77 -0.66
N LYS A 86 21.94 2.64 0.02
CA LYS A 86 22.41 3.38 1.19
C LYS A 86 22.84 2.45 2.32
N PHE A 87 22.02 1.43 2.60
CA PHE A 87 22.32 0.42 3.61
C PHE A 87 23.65 -0.30 3.33
N LEU A 88 23.84 -0.77 2.09
CA LEU A 88 25.09 -1.43 1.71
C LEU A 88 26.28 -0.48 1.72
N ALA A 89 26.09 0.76 1.27
CA ALA A 89 27.12 1.79 1.30
C ALA A 89 27.59 2.11 2.72
N GLU A 90 26.66 2.24 3.67
CA GLU A 90 26.97 2.41 5.10
C GLU A 90 27.70 1.19 5.66
N LEU A 91 27.24 -0.02 5.34
CA LEU A 91 27.81 -1.27 5.82
C LEU A 91 29.27 -1.47 5.39
N TYR A 92 29.65 -0.99 4.22
CA TYR A 92 30.99 -1.12 3.63
C TYR A 92 31.77 0.18 3.59
N ASN A 93 31.29 1.26 4.25
CA ASN A 93 31.90 2.59 4.27
C ASN A 93 32.17 3.15 2.86
N ILE A 94 31.21 2.98 1.94
CA ILE A 94 31.28 3.50 0.58
C ILE A 94 30.63 4.87 0.55
N GLU A 95 31.34 5.89 0.06
CA GLU A 95 30.77 7.21 -0.14
C GLU A 95 29.83 7.21 -1.36
N ILE A 96 28.57 7.60 -1.15
CA ILE A 96 27.60 7.63 -2.23
C ILE A 96 27.77 8.91 -3.04
N GLN A 97 28.11 8.75 -4.31
CA GLN A 97 28.12 9.84 -5.27
C GLN A 97 26.76 9.94 -5.97
N TRP A 98 26.29 11.16 -6.15
CA TRP A 98 25.00 11.45 -6.74
C TRP A 98 25.14 12.23 -8.02
N ASP A 99 24.36 11.86 -9.05
CA ASP A 99 24.13 12.73 -10.21
C ASP A 99 23.20 13.87 -9.79
N GLY A 100 23.72 15.09 -9.70
CA GLY A 100 23.06 16.25 -9.12
C GLY A 100 23.49 16.47 -7.66
N ASN A 101 23.08 17.60 -7.08
CA ASN A 101 23.47 17.96 -5.72
C ASN A 101 22.59 17.17 -4.70
N PRO A 102 23.14 16.15 -4.01
CA PRO A 102 22.38 15.32 -3.06
C PRO A 102 21.85 16.11 -1.88
N ASN A 103 22.57 17.18 -1.50
CA ASN A 103 22.15 18.09 -0.44
C ASN A 103 20.85 18.81 -0.80
N ILE A 104 20.58 19.07 -2.10
CA ILE A 104 19.35 19.73 -2.54
C ILE A 104 18.15 18.80 -2.39
N ALA A 105 18.23 17.52 -2.83
CA ALA A 105 17.10 16.61 -2.74
C ALA A 105 16.80 16.17 -1.29
N GLN A 106 17.84 15.95 -0.49
CA GLN A 106 17.70 15.64 0.92
C GLN A 106 17.21 16.86 1.71
N ASN A 107 17.69 18.03 1.38
CA ASN A 107 17.23 19.30 1.95
C ASN A 107 15.77 19.58 1.53
N LEU A 108 15.37 19.31 0.28
CA LEU A 108 13.98 19.46 -0.17
C LEU A 108 13.03 18.52 0.62
N SER A 109 13.36 17.23 0.72
CA SER A 109 12.53 16.28 1.48
C SER A 109 12.39 16.68 2.95
N GLN A 110 13.47 17.15 3.58
CA GLN A 110 13.42 17.62 4.96
C GLN A 110 12.55 18.87 5.06
N GLN A 111 12.73 19.87 4.18
CA GLN A 111 11.88 21.06 4.15
C GLN A 111 10.40 20.71 3.94
N LEU A 112 10.09 19.70 3.11
CA LEU A 112 8.72 19.23 2.91
C LEU A 112 8.13 18.70 4.22
N TYR A 113 8.86 17.87 4.97
CA TYR A 113 8.39 17.41 6.29
C TYR A 113 8.21 18.59 7.25
N ASP A 114 9.16 19.52 7.31
CA ASP A 114 9.11 20.67 8.20
C ASP A 114 7.91 21.59 7.86
N ILE A 115 7.62 21.80 6.56
CA ILE A 115 6.43 22.54 6.10
C ILE A 115 5.14 21.82 6.56
N HIS A 116 5.08 20.50 6.47
CA HIS A 116 3.89 19.77 6.90
C HIS A 116 3.70 19.80 8.43
N ASP A 117 4.80 19.76 9.19
CA ASP A 117 4.74 19.86 10.65
C ASP A 117 4.22 21.24 11.09
N VAL A 118 4.75 22.35 10.53
CA VAL A 118 4.26 23.70 10.86
C VAL A 118 2.84 23.95 10.34
N THR A 119 2.47 23.32 9.22
CA THR A 119 1.10 23.38 8.69
C THR A 119 0.13 22.67 9.63
N TRP A 120 0.52 21.52 10.20
CA TRP A 120 -0.32 20.87 11.20
C TRP A 120 -0.53 21.74 12.44
N ASP A 121 0.52 22.38 12.97
CA ASP A 121 0.39 23.30 14.11
C ASP A 121 -0.60 24.42 13.79
N PHE A 122 -0.51 25.01 12.60
CA PHE A 122 -1.43 26.04 12.13
C PHE A 122 -2.87 25.52 12.03
N TYR A 123 -3.10 24.33 11.47
CA TYR A 123 -4.44 23.73 11.39
C TYR A 123 -4.99 23.32 12.75
N ARG A 124 -4.16 22.86 13.66
CA ARG A 124 -4.54 22.55 15.05
C ARG A 124 -5.02 23.81 15.78
N GLU A 125 -4.27 24.91 15.67
CA GLU A 125 -4.67 26.17 16.28
C GLU A 125 -5.99 26.72 15.72
N SER A 126 -6.17 26.58 14.41
CA SER A 126 -7.41 26.96 13.73
C SER A 126 -8.61 26.14 14.23
N LEU A 127 -8.43 24.83 14.42
CA LEU A 127 -9.46 23.95 14.99
C LEU A 127 -9.80 24.36 16.43
N ASN A 128 -8.80 24.67 17.25
CA ASN A 128 -9.00 25.11 18.64
C ASN A 128 -9.79 26.39 18.75
N LYS A 129 -9.74 27.28 17.76
CA LYS A 129 -10.49 28.53 17.69
C LYS A 129 -11.93 28.34 17.17
N SER A 130 -12.25 27.22 16.54
CA SER A 130 -13.54 27.00 15.87
C SER A 130 -14.47 26.06 16.63
N LYS A 131 -15.41 26.59 17.41
CA LYS A 131 -16.43 25.78 18.10
C LYS A 131 -17.32 24.98 17.12
N LYS A 132 -17.57 25.51 15.91
CA LYS A 132 -18.36 24.82 14.87
C LYS A 132 -17.72 23.49 14.48
N PHE A 133 -16.43 23.50 14.15
CA PHE A 133 -15.72 22.31 13.71
C PHE A 133 -15.41 21.34 14.86
N GLN A 134 -15.15 21.86 16.07
CA GLN A 134 -15.05 21.02 17.27
C GLN A 134 -16.35 20.27 17.54
N ASN A 135 -17.50 20.96 17.50
CA ASN A 135 -18.81 20.32 17.67
C ASN A 135 -19.07 19.26 16.61
N TYR A 136 -18.73 19.54 15.34
CA TYR A 136 -18.83 18.56 14.27
C TYR A 136 -18.04 17.28 14.58
N LEU A 137 -16.76 17.40 14.99
CA LEU A 137 -15.96 16.24 15.32
C LEU A 137 -16.47 15.49 16.56
N LEU A 138 -16.80 16.21 17.63
CA LEU A 138 -17.18 15.63 18.92
C LEU A 138 -18.63 15.11 18.93
N LYS A 139 -19.58 15.88 18.38
CA LYS A 139 -21.02 15.55 18.45
C LYS A 139 -21.51 14.82 17.20
N ASP A 140 -21.25 15.39 16.02
CA ASP A 140 -21.80 14.84 14.78
C ASP A 140 -21.02 13.59 14.33
N ARG A 141 -19.70 13.55 14.62
CA ARG A 141 -18.85 12.39 14.31
C ARG A 141 -18.53 11.51 15.51
N GLY A 142 -18.86 11.92 16.73
CA GLY A 142 -18.67 11.11 17.93
C GLY A 142 -17.20 10.78 18.24
N LEU A 143 -16.25 11.58 17.73
CA LEU A 143 -14.83 11.38 18.02
C LEU A 143 -14.50 11.90 19.42
N THR A 144 -13.57 11.26 20.11
CA THR A 144 -13.06 11.73 21.39
C THR A 144 -11.98 12.79 21.22
N ASN A 145 -11.76 13.63 22.25
CA ASN A 145 -10.63 14.57 22.25
C ASN A 145 -9.28 13.85 22.11
N ASP A 146 -9.16 12.65 22.67
CA ASP A 146 -7.95 11.84 22.57
C ASP A 146 -7.71 11.38 21.12
N THR A 147 -8.75 10.92 20.43
CA THR A 147 -8.67 10.55 19.01
C THR A 147 -8.29 11.77 18.15
N ILE A 148 -8.92 12.91 18.37
CA ILE A 148 -8.60 14.16 17.64
C ILE A 148 -7.13 14.53 17.80
N ARG A 149 -6.58 14.44 19.01
CA ARG A 149 -5.17 14.73 19.29
C ARG A 149 -4.23 13.65 18.75
N GLU A 150 -4.56 12.38 18.98
CA GLU A 150 -3.71 11.25 18.58
C GLU A 150 -3.51 11.18 17.07
N PHE A 151 -4.57 11.49 16.30
CA PHE A 151 -4.54 11.47 14.84
C PHE A 151 -4.30 12.84 14.21
N GLN A 152 -3.93 13.81 15.01
CA GLN A 152 -3.50 15.12 14.55
C GLN A 152 -4.53 15.77 13.59
N LEU A 153 -5.80 15.81 14.03
CA LEU A 153 -6.85 16.48 13.26
C LEU A 153 -6.71 18.00 13.41
N GLY A 154 -7.11 18.72 12.37
CA GLY A 154 -7.03 20.17 12.32
C GLY A 154 -8.17 20.79 11.53
N LEU A 155 -8.06 22.08 11.27
CA LEU A 155 -8.97 22.86 10.44
C LEU A 155 -8.18 23.76 9.50
N SER A 156 -8.40 23.63 8.20
CA SER A 156 -7.98 24.66 7.26
C SER A 156 -8.97 25.84 7.33
N PRO A 157 -8.50 27.06 7.55
CA PRO A 157 -9.35 28.25 7.58
C PRO A 157 -10.08 28.49 6.26
N GLU A 158 -11.02 29.44 6.25
CA GLU A 158 -11.85 29.75 5.08
C GLU A 158 -11.09 30.62 4.06
N GLY A 159 -10.14 31.42 4.51
CA GLY A 159 -9.39 32.38 3.68
C GLY A 159 -8.56 31.72 2.59
N TRP A 160 -8.22 32.53 1.58
CA TRP A 160 -7.54 32.05 0.38
C TRP A 160 -6.03 31.91 0.52
N GLN A 161 -5.40 32.64 1.45
CA GLN A 161 -3.93 32.72 1.57
C GLN A 161 -3.45 32.67 3.02
N GLU A 162 -4.28 32.23 3.96
CA GLU A 162 -3.94 32.26 5.39
C GLU A 162 -2.77 31.31 5.71
N LEU A 163 -2.77 30.11 5.15
CA LEU A 163 -1.65 29.19 5.29
C LEU A 163 -0.42 29.68 4.50
N LEU A 164 -0.62 30.19 3.28
CA LEU A 164 0.47 30.71 2.47
C LEU A 164 1.19 31.85 3.18
N ASP A 165 0.46 32.80 3.77
CA ASP A 165 1.05 33.92 4.49
C ASP A 165 1.77 33.44 5.76
N HIS A 166 1.22 32.43 6.45
CA HIS A 166 1.88 31.81 7.59
C HIS A 166 3.23 31.16 7.18
N ILE A 167 3.25 30.38 6.10
CA ILE A 167 4.45 29.69 5.63
C ILE A 167 5.50 30.66 5.07
N ARG A 168 5.09 31.73 4.37
CA ARG A 168 6.00 32.73 3.82
C ARG A 168 6.85 33.46 4.86
N ASN A 169 6.33 33.59 6.08
CA ASN A 169 7.08 34.16 7.20
C ASN A 169 8.16 33.23 7.75
N LEU A 170 8.18 31.99 7.28
CA LEU A 170 9.16 30.96 7.61
C LEU A 170 10.18 30.83 6.48
N LYS A 171 11.41 30.45 6.80
CA LYS A 171 12.53 30.42 5.83
C LYS A 171 12.54 29.16 4.96
N PHE A 172 11.42 28.84 4.31
CA PHE A 172 11.36 27.72 3.35
C PHE A 172 11.67 28.21 1.92
N SER A 173 12.25 27.31 1.11
CA SER A 173 12.48 27.61 -0.29
C SER A 173 11.16 27.66 -1.09
N ASN A 174 11.11 28.50 -2.13
CA ASN A 174 9.94 28.58 -3.02
C ASN A 174 9.63 27.22 -3.68
N GLU A 175 10.67 26.42 -3.97
CA GLU A 175 10.53 25.06 -4.48
C GLU A 175 9.84 24.16 -3.46
N ALA A 176 10.26 24.17 -2.20
CA ALA A 176 9.65 23.36 -1.15
C ALA A 176 8.18 23.77 -0.89
N ILE A 177 7.86 25.06 -0.89
CA ILE A 177 6.47 25.55 -0.77
C ILE A 177 5.62 25.02 -1.94
N LYS A 178 6.13 25.09 -3.17
CA LYS A 178 5.43 24.58 -4.37
C LYS A 178 5.23 23.07 -4.33
N GLU A 179 6.30 22.32 -4.04
CA GLU A 179 6.29 20.84 -4.01
C GLU A 179 5.55 20.26 -2.78
N SER A 180 5.24 21.08 -1.76
CA SER A 180 4.46 20.65 -0.60
C SER A 180 3.06 20.17 -0.96
N GLY A 181 2.52 20.65 -2.08
CA GLY A 181 1.14 20.37 -2.49
C GLY A 181 0.08 21.08 -1.65
N LEU A 182 0.47 21.98 -0.76
CA LEU A 182 -0.42 22.76 0.11
C LEU A 182 -0.91 24.05 -0.55
N ILE A 183 -0.15 24.54 -1.53
CA ILE A 183 -0.40 25.79 -2.23
C ILE A 183 -0.62 25.50 -3.71
N ILE A 184 -1.61 26.16 -4.29
CA ILE A 184 -1.95 26.07 -5.73
C ILE A 184 -1.52 27.35 -6.43
N SER A 185 -0.90 27.24 -7.61
CA SER A 185 -0.67 28.36 -8.52
C SER A 185 -1.87 28.50 -9.45
N GLY A 186 -2.58 29.62 -9.35
CA GLY A 186 -3.69 29.98 -10.24
C GLY A 186 -3.36 31.21 -11.08
N GLU A 187 -4.28 31.61 -11.97
CA GLU A 187 -4.12 32.80 -12.84
C GLU A 187 -3.95 34.11 -12.06
N LYS A 188 -4.56 34.20 -10.87
CA LYS A 188 -4.50 35.39 -9.98
C LYS A 188 -3.44 35.30 -8.90
N GLY A 189 -2.54 34.32 -8.98
CA GLY A 189 -1.47 34.09 -7.99
C GLY A 189 -1.64 32.80 -7.19
N TYR A 190 -0.93 32.72 -6.08
CA TYR A 190 -0.91 31.53 -5.22
C TYR A 190 -2.00 31.58 -4.19
N PHE A 191 -2.61 30.42 -3.89
CA PHE A 191 -3.63 30.29 -2.85
C PHE A 191 -3.59 28.91 -2.17
N ASP A 192 -4.19 28.82 -0.98
CA ASP A 192 -4.24 27.61 -0.17
C ASP A 192 -5.08 26.53 -0.84
N ARG A 193 -4.54 25.31 -0.92
CA ARG A 193 -5.26 24.16 -1.50
C ARG A 193 -6.47 23.78 -0.67
N PHE A 194 -6.33 23.76 0.63
CA PHE A 194 -7.38 23.37 1.57
C PHE A 194 -7.97 24.62 2.23
N ARG A 195 -9.29 24.76 2.15
CA ARG A 195 -10.04 25.87 2.74
C ARG A 195 -11.33 25.36 3.34
N ASN A 196 -11.66 25.83 4.55
CA ASN A 196 -12.90 25.52 5.27
C ASN A 196 -13.15 23.99 5.41
N ARG A 197 -12.08 23.21 5.75
CA ARG A 197 -12.13 21.75 5.83
C ARG A 197 -11.57 21.22 7.13
N VAL A 198 -12.19 20.17 7.65
CA VAL A 198 -11.53 19.32 8.66
C VAL A 198 -10.34 18.64 8.02
N MET A 199 -9.18 18.78 8.65
CA MET A 199 -7.93 18.26 8.13
C MET A 199 -7.50 16.98 8.86
N PHE A 200 -7.12 15.98 8.10
CA PHE A 200 -6.54 14.72 8.54
C PHE A 200 -5.06 14.71 8.17
N SER A 201 -4.18 14.57 9.14
CA SER A 201 -2.74 14.45 8.88
C SER A 201 -2.42 13.08 8.32
N LEU A 202 -1.79 13.03 7.14
CA LEU A 202 -1.32 11.80 6.51
C LEU A 202 0.06 11.48 7.05
N ILE A 203 0.13 10.54 8.00
CA ILE A 203 1.36 10.20 8.73
C ILE A 203 1.92 8.90 8.16
N ASN A 204 3.15 8.93 7.69
CA ASN A 204 3.83 7.77 7.14
C ASN A 204 4.27 6.78 8.25
N GLU A 205 4.77 5.60 7.87
CA GLU A 205 5.19 4.54 8.80
C GLU A 205 6.30 4.97 9.76
N ARG A 206 7.07 6.03 9.42
CA ARG A 206 8.12 6.62 10.26
C ARG A 206 7.59 7.67 11.24
N GLY A 207 6.27 7.93 11.25
CA GLY A 207 5.64 8.93 12.11
C GLY A 207 5.76 10.37 11.63
N LYS A 208 6.18 10.62 10.37
CA LYS A 208 6.28 11.95 9.77
C LYS A 208 5.03 12.29 8.99
N ILE A 209 4.55 13.53 9.09
CA ILE A 209 3.44 14.01 8.26
C ILE A 209 3.96 14.19 6.82
N CYS A 210 3.34 13.52 5.86
CA CYS A 210 3.74 13.55 4.45
C CYS A 210 2.67 14.17 3.54
N GLY A 211 1.53 14.58 4.08
CA GLY A 211 0.44 15.21 3.37
C GLY A 211 -0.76 15.45 4.27
N PHE A 212 -1.83 15.92 3.67
CA PHE A 212 -3.11 16.11 4.35
C PHE A 212 -4.27 15.65 3.48
N ALA A 213 -5.37 15.30 4.15
CA ALA A 213 -6.68 15.18 3.53
C ALA A 213 -7.63 16.17 4.19
N GLY A 214 -8.48 16.80 3.39
CA GLY A 214 -9.45 17.79 3.86
C GLY A 214 -10.88 17.34 3.59
N ARG A 215 -11.74 17.25 4.62
CA ARG A 215 -13.17 16.97 4.49
C ARG A 215 -13.99 18.26 4.63
N ALA A 216 -14.79 18.57 3.62
CA ALA A 216 -15.80 19.61 3.73
C ALA A 216 -16.93 19.16 4.66
N ILE A 217 -17.45 20.09 5.48
CA ILE A 217 -18.67 19.85 6.27
C ILE A 217 -19.89 20.49 5.64
N ASP A 218 -19.70 21.39 4.65
CA ASP A 218 -20.78 21.95 3.86
C ASP A 218 -21.22 20.91 2.82
N PRO A 219 -22.51 20.50 2.82
CA PRO A 219 -23.03 19.54 1.84
C PRO A 219 -23.02 20.08 0.40
N ASN A 220 -22.95 21.41 0.21
CA ASN A 220 -22.90 22.02 -1.11
C ASN A 220 -21.47 22.10 -1.70
N ASP A 221 -20.43 21.70 -0.95
CA ASP A 221 -19.08 21.63 -1.50
C ASP A 221 -18.98 20.47 -2.51
N ASN A 222 -18.55 20.78 -3.73
CA ASN A 222 -18.45 19.83 -4.83
C ASN A 222 -17.50 18.64 -4.54
N ALA A 223 -16.59 18.77 -3.58
CA ALA A 223 -15.63 17.73 -3.23
C ALA A 223 -15.70 17.42 -1.71
N LYS A 224 -16.49 16.40 -1.35
CA LYS A 224 -16.59 15.93 0.05
C LYS A 224 -15.21 15.70 0.69
N TYR A 225 -14.29 15.06 -0.03
CA TYR A 225 -12.90 14.87 0.36
C TYR A 225 -11.93 15.39 -0.69
N MET A 226 -10.83 15.95 -0.24
CA MET A 226 -9.71 16.38 -1.08
C MET A 226 -8.41 15.92 -0.43
N ASN A 227 -7.55 15.22 -1.18
CA ASN A 227 -6.26 14.75 -0.70
C ASN A 227 -5.11 15.60 -1.25
N SER A 228 -3.97 15.63 -0.55
CA SER A 228 -2.72 16.13 -1.10
C SER A 228 -2.41 15.46 -2.45
N PRO A 229 -1.77 16.16 -3.41
CA PRO A 229 -1.28 15.55 -4.64
C PRO A 229 -0.09 14.62 -4.35
N GLU A 230 0.35 13.88 -5.36
CA GLU A 230 1.64 13.18 -5.31
C GLU A 230 2.77 14.17 -5.03
N SER A 231 3.73 13.77 -4.21
CA SER A 231 4.90 14.58 -3.88
C SER A 231 6.13 13.68 -3.64
N PRO A 232 7.34 14.24 -3.52
CA PRO A 232 8.54 13.45 -3.19
C PRO A 232 8.43 12.65 -1.88
N ILE A 233 7.53 13.03 -0.97
CA ILE A 233 7.34 12.38 0.33
C ILE A 233 5.98 11.68 0.49
N TYR A 234 5.08 11.77 -0.50
CA TYR A 234 3.74 11.18 -0.45
C TYR A 234 3.33 10.52 -1.76
N HIS A 235 3.05 9.21 -1.70
CA HIS A 235 2.58 8.41 -2.83
C HIS A 235 1.28 7.70 -2.45
N LYS A 236 0.16 8.14 -3.05
CA LYS A 236 -1.19 7.61 -2.76
C LYS A 236 -1.28 6.10 -2.92
N SER A 237 -0.70 5.58 -3.99
CA SER A 237 -0.75 4.15 -4.31
C SER A 237 -0.05 3.25 -3.30
N ASN A 238 0.75 3.82 -2.39
CA ASN A 238 1.52 3.11 -1.37
C ASN A 238 1.21 3.56 0.05
N PHE A 239 0.29 4.51 0.22
CA PHE A 239 -0.05 5.07 1.52
C PHE A 239 -1.31 4.42 2.10
N LEU A 240 -1.20 3.88 3.34
CA LEU A 240 -2.33 3.40 4.13
C LEU A 240 -2.48 4.29 5.37
N TYR A 241 -3.64 4.94 5.48
CA TYR A 241 -3.93 5.79 6.64
C TYR A 241 -4.00 4.95 7.92
N GLY A 242 -3.36 5.44 8.96
CA GLY A 242 -3.33 4.80 10.27
C GLY A 242 -2.31 3.66 10.40
N LEU A 243 -1.63 3.23 9.34
CA LEU A 243 -0.66 2.13 9.42
C LEU A 243 0.48 2.43 10.40
N ASN A 244 0.91 3.69 10.53
CA ASN A 244 1.92 4.12 11.51
C ASN A 244 1.57 3.72 12.95
N LYS A 245 0.28 3.66 13.30
CA LYS A 245 -0.24 3.21 14.60
C LYS A 245 -0.54 1.71 14.60
N SER A 246 -1.24 1.24 13.58
CA SER A 246 -1.78 -0.11 13.51
C SER A 246 -0.72 -1.20 13.29
N LYS A 247 0.44 -0.88 12.71
CA LYS A 247 1.54 -1.81 12.44
C LYS A 247 2.01 -2.62 13.66
N ASN A 248 1.84 -2.08 14.87
CA ASN A 248 2.21 -2.78 16.11
C ASN A 248 1.08 -3.69 16.64
N PHE A 249 -0.15 -3.54 16.14
CA PHE A 249 -1.33 -4.30 16.57
C PHE A 249 -1.69 -5.40 15.57
N ILE A 250 -1.45 -5.18 14.27
CA ILE A 250 -1.71 -6.15 13.21
C ILE A 250 -1.03 -7.49 13.48
N PRO A 251 0.31 -7.58 13.72
CA PRO A 251 0.96 -8.86 13.98
C PRO A 251 0.50 -9.51 15.29
N LYS A 252 0.16 -8.71 16.32
CA LYS A 252 -0.30 -9.25 17.61
C LYS A 252 -1.65 -9.93 17.52
N LYS A 253 -2.52 -9.46 16.62
CA LYS A 253 -3.82 -10.05 16.32
C LYS A 253 -3.78 -11.05 15.18
N ASP A 254 -2.66 -11.10 14.47
CA ASP A 254 -2.51 -11.79 13.19
C ASP A 254 -3.68 -11.50 12.24
N GLN A 255 -4.11 -10.24 12.18
CA GLN A 255 -5.22 -9.80 11.34
C GLN A 255 -5.12 -8.31 11.04
N ALA A 256 -5.40 -7.91 9.79
CA ALA A 256 -5.59 -6.52 9.39
C ALA A 256 -7.03 -6.28 8.92
N LEU A 257 -7.66 -5.23 9.44
CA LEU A 257 -8.93 -4.72 8.93
C LEU A 257 -8.65 -3.58 7.96
N VAL A 258 -9.20 -3.65 6.75
CA VAL A 258 -9.02 -2.61 5.72
C VAL A 258 -10.36 -1.92 5.48
N VAL A 259 -10.43 -0.62 5.73
CA VAL A 259 -11.61 0.22 5.52
C VAL A 259 -11.41 1.22 4.39
N GLU A 260 -12.48 1.88 3.96
CA GLU A 260 -12.42 2.84 2.85
C GLU A 260 -11.96 4.22 3.31
N GLY A 261 -12.55 4.77 4.36
CA GLY A 261 -12.45 6.18 4.73
C GLY A 261 -11.68 6.48 6.01
N TYR A 262 -11.34 7.76 6.15
CA TYR A 262 -10.66 8.27 7.35
C TYR A 262 -11.51 8.12 8.61
N LEU A 263 -12.81 8.43 8.52
CA LEU A 263 -13.71 8.37 9.67
C LEU A 263 -13.98 6.93 10.08
N ASP A 264 -14.15 6.00 9.14
CA ASP A 264 -14.28 4.57 9.43
C ASP A 264 -13.09 4.06 10.25
N TYR A 265 -11.88 4.43 9.81
CA TYR A 265 -10.67 4.11 10.54
C TYR A 265 -10.67 4.68 11.96
N LEU A 266 -10.96 5.99 12.11
CA LEU A 266 -10.93 6.64 13.43
C LEU A 266 -11.96 6.05 14.37
N GLN A 267 -13.15 5.76 13.88
CA GLN A 267 -14.23 5.14 14.66
C GLN A 267 -13.88 3.70 15.07
N LEU A 268 -13.36 2.91 14.16
CA LEU A 268 -12.92 1.56 14.52
C LEU A 268 -11.77 1.60 15.52
N TYR A 269 -10.78 2.45 15.31
CA TYR A 269 -9.62 2.55 16.18
C TYR A 269 -9.98 2.97 17.61
N GLN A 270 -10.84 4.00 17.79
CA GLN A 270 -11.28 4.44 19.11
C GLN A 270 -12.17 3.42 19.82
N ASN A 271 -12.85 2.54 19.07
CA ASN A 271 -13.66 1.43 19.60
C ASN A 271 -12.85 0.14 19.79
N GLY A 272 -11.49 0.21 19.78
CA GLY A 272 -10.60 -0.89 20.14
C GLY A 272 -10.14 -1.77 18.97
N TYR A 273 -10.56 -1.52 17.74
CA TYR A 273 -10.09 -2.21 16.54
C TYR A 273 -8.78 -1.58 16.02
N LYS A 274 -7.73 -1.62 16.85
CA LYS A 274 -6.44 -0.96 16.58
C LYS A 274 -5.63 -1.59 15.43
N ASN A 275 -6.04 -2.74 14.90
CA ASN A 275 -5.45 -3.43 13.77
C ASN A 275 -6.07 -3.02 12.42
N CYS A 276 -6.70 -1.86 12.33
CA CYS A 276 -7.32 -1.34 11.10
C CYS A 276 -6.40 -0.39 10.34
N VAL A 277 -6.62 -0.25 9.03
CA VAL A 277 -6.00 0.74 8.13
C VAL A 277 -7.04 1.22 7.12
N ALA A 278 -6.87 2.44 6.56
CA ALA A 278 -7.76 2.92 5.51
C ALA A 278 -7.02 3.20 4.20
N VAL A 279 -7.69 2.93 3.06
CA VAL A 279 -7.19 3.26 1.71
C VAL A 279 -7.43 4.72 1.32
N SER A 280 -8.37 5.38 1.97
CA SER A 280 -8.54 6.84 2.05
C SER A 280 -8.72 7.55 0.69
N GLY A 281 -9.77 7.19 -0.03
CA GLY A 281 -10.18 7.86 -1.26
C GLY A 281 -9.34 7.49 -2.49
N THR A 282 -8.65 6.36 -2.46
CA THR A 282 -8.00 5.73 -3.60
C THR A 282 -8.45 4.28 -3.74
N ALA A 283 -8.32 3.70 -4.94
CA ALA A 283 -8.52 2.27 -5.08
C ALA A 283 -7.42 1.50 -4.31
N PHE A 284 -7.77 0.35 -3.73
CA PHE A 284 -6.79 -0.54 -3.14
C PHE A 284 -5.83 -1.08 -4.21
N THR A 285 -4.52 -1.01 -3.97
CA THR A 285 -3.47 -1.33 -4.94
C THR A 285 -2.66 -2.57 -4.54
N GLN A 286 -1.93 -3.15 -5.50
CA GLN A 286 -0.95 -4.20 -5.19
C GLN A 286 0.13 -3.74 -4.22
N GLN A 287 0.52 -2.46 -4.24
CA GLN A 287 1.50 -1.93 -3.28
C GLN A 287 0.93 -1.92 -1.85
N HIS A 288 -0.36 -1.60 -1.69
CA HIS A 288 -1.06 -1.74 -0.41
C HIS A 288 -1.08 -3.21 0.06
N ALA A 289 -1.40 -4.15 -0.83
CA ALA A 289 -1.41 -5.58 -0.52
C ALA A 289 -0.02 -6.07 -0.07
N ARG A 290 1.03 -5.75 -0.83
CA ARG A 290 2.43 -6.09 -0.47
C ARG A 290 2.84 -5.50 0.87
N LYS A 291 2.40 -4.27 1.15
CA LYS A 291 2.69 -3.60 2.42
C LYS A 291 2.04 -4.31 3.60
N LEU A 292 0.77 -4.69 3.47
CA LEU A 292 0.04 -5.42 4.53
C LEU A 292 0.56 -6.83 4.72
N LYS A 293 0.96 -7.51 3.65
CA LYS A 293 1.54 -8.87 3.69
C LYS A 293 2.76 -8.99 4.60
N ARG A 294 3.48 -7.89 4.84
CA ARG A 294 4.63 -7.85 5.78
C ARG A 294 4.21 -8.04 7.23
N TYR A 295 2.96 -7.76 7.54
CA TYR A 295 2.44 -7.80 8.91
C TYR A 295 1.53 -9.00 9.15
N THR A 296 0.74 -9.41 8.17
CA THR A 296 -0.17 -10.57 8.22
C THR A 296 -0.68 -10.92 6.83
N GLU A 297 -1.06 -12.19 6.63
CA GLU A 297 -1.82 -12.65 5.45
C GLU A 297 -3.33 -12.73 5.75
N ASN A 298 -3.75 -12.57 7.01
CA ASN A 298 -5.15 -12.59 7.43
C ASN A 298 -5.77 -11.19 7.28
N ILE A 299 -6.30 -10.88 6.10
CA ILE A 299 -6.90 -9.57 5.79
C ILE A 299 -8.42 -9.70 5.75
N VAL A 300 -9.10 -8.76 6.40
CA VAL A 300 -10.55 -8.61 6.35
C VAL A 300 -10.87 -7.24 5.73
N LEU A 301 -11.59 -7.26 4.62
CA LEU A 301 -12.11 -6.05 3.99
C LEU A 301 -13.41 -5.63 4.67
N VAL A 302 -13.49 -4.36 5.05
CA VAL A 302 -14.57 -3.76 5.83
C VAL A 302 -15.01 -2.50 5.09
N PHE A 303 -15.71 -2.70 3.97
CA PHE A 303 -16.12 -1.62 3.06
C PHE A 303 -17.60 -1.30 3.25
N ASP A 304 -18.05 -0.18 2.68
CA ASP A 304 -19.42 0.30 2.84
C ASP A 304 -20.44 -0.72 2.29
N GLY A 305 -21.63 -0.78 2.89
CA GLY A 305 -22.68 -1.72 2.51
C GLY A 305 -23.45 -1.31 1.25
N ASP A 306 -23.05 -0.26 0.55
CA ASP A 306 -23.65 0.15 -0.70
C ASP A 306 -23.06 -0.59 -1.93
N SER A 307 -23.67 -0.38 -3.10
CA SER A 307 -23.23 -1.06 -4.33
C SER A 307 -21.80 -0.68 -4.75
N ALA A 308 -21.33 0.53 -4.42
CA ALA A 308 -19.99 0.98 -4.74
C ALA A 308 -18.95 0.32 -3.83
N GLY A 309 -19.22 0.25 -2.51
CA GLY A 309 -18.38 -0.43 -1.54
C GLY A 309 -18.28 -1.94 -1.79
N ILE A 310 -19.41 -2.61 -2.13
CA ILE A 310 -19.40 -4.03 -2.52
C ILE A 310 -18.47 -4.28 -3.72
N LYS A 311 -18.60 -3.48 -4.79
CA LYS A 311 -17.72 -3.58 -5.97
C LYS A 311 -16.26 -3.29 -5.64
N ALA A 312 -16.01 -2.32 -4.76
CA ALA A 312 -14.68 -1.99 -4.30
C ALA A 312 -14.07 -3.12 -3.46
N ALA A 313 -14.86 -3.77 -2.60
CA ALA A 313 -14.45 -4.93 -1.81
C ALA A 313 -14.04 -6.12 -2.69
N ILE A 314 -14.88 -6.50 -3.67
CA ILE A 314 -14.59 -7.58 -4.62
C ILE A 314 -13.31 -7.29 -5.40
N ARG A 315 -13.18 -6.08 -5.98
CA ARG A 315 -11.98 -5.67 -6.72
C ARG A 315 -10.74 -5.71 -5.83
N SER A 316 -10.81 -5.19 -4.60
CA SER A 316 -9.70 -5.20 -3.63
C SER A 316 -9.33 -6.62 -3.22
N GLY A 317 -10.30 -7.51 -3.10
CA GLY A 317 -10.10 -8.92 -2.83
C GLY A 317 -9.27 -9.60 -3.92
N TYR A 318 -9.57 -9.35 -5.18
CA TYR A 318 -8.76 -9.89 -6.28
C TYR A 318 -7.37 -9.25 -6.35
N VAL A 319 -7.23 -7.97 -6.01
CA VAL A 319 -5.88 -7.36 -5.89
C VAL A 319 -5.04 -8.04 -4.80
N LEU A 320 -5.65 -8.41 -3.67
CA LEU A 320 -4.97 -9.21 -2.63
C LEU A 320 -4.60 -10.61 -3.15
N ALA A 321 -5.49 -11.25 -3.91
CA ALA A 321 -5.23 -12.56 -4.52
C ALA A 321 -4.02 -12.54 -5.47
N LEU A 322 -3.77 -11.44 -6.20
CA LEU A 322 -2.56 -11.29 -7.01
C LEU A 322 -1.27 -11.36 -6.20
N GLU A 323 -1.31 -11.03 -4.93
CA GLU A 323 -0.17 -11.10 -4.00
C GLU A 323 -0.19 -12.36 -3.11
N GLY A 324 -1.07 -13.33 -3.44
CA GLY A 324 -1.18 -14.61 -2.75
C GLY A 324 -1.91 -14.53 -1.39
N ILE A 325 -2.87 -13.61 -1.25
CA ILE A 325 -3.68 -13.44 -0.05
C ILE A 325 -5.15 -13.65 -0.41
N LEU A 326 -5.84 -14.60 0.27
CA LEU A 326 -7.29 -14.77 0.18
C LEU A 326 -7.94 -14.01 1.34
N PRO A 327 -8.49 -12.81 1.09
CA PRO A 327 -9.12 -12.05 2.14
C PRO A 327 -10.50 -12.61 2.49
N LYS A 328 -10.96 -12.26 3.69
CA LYS A 328 -12.37 -12.33 4.04
C LYS A 328 -13.00 -10.94 3.87
N ILE A 329 -14.30 -10.91 3.63
CA ILE A 329 -15.07 -9.68 3.44
C ILE A 329 -16.27 -9.73 4.36
N ILE A 330 -16.49 -8.67 5.14
CA ILE A 330 -17.70 -8.56 5.93
C ILE A 330 -18.84 -7.97 5.08
N GLU A 331 -20.03 -8.37 5.37
CA GLU A 331 -21.26 -7.90 4.71
C GLU A 331 -21.90 -6.83 5.59
N ILE A 332 -21.49 -5.57 5.40
CA ILE A 332 -22.10 -4.43 6.08
C ILE A 332 -23.55 -4.29 5.58
N PRO A 333 -24.57 -4.08 6.44
CA PRO A 333 -25.93 -3.87 6.01
C PRO A 333 -26.07 -2.70 5.05
N ASN A 334 -26.94 -2.85 4.03
CA ASN A 334 -27.12 -1.83 2.99
C ASN A 334 -27.44 -0.45 3.57
N GLY A 335 -26.74 0.57 3.07
CA GLY A 335 -26.88 1.97 3.51
C GLY A 335 -26.17 2.30 4.83
N GLN A 336 -25.38 1.39 5.38
CA GLN A 336 -24.53 1.62 6.56
C GLN A 336 -23.06 1.60 6.16
N ASP A 337 -22.24 2.26 6.97
CA ASP A 337 -20.79 2.22 6.92
C ASP A 337 -20.21 1.90 8.31
N PRO A 338 -18.92 1.58 8.44
CA PRO A 338 -18.30 1.31 9.75
C PRO A 338 -18.37 2.49 10.72
N ASP A 339 -18.27 3.75 10.25
CA ASP A 339 -18.42 4.98 11.04
C ASP A 339 -19.81 5.00 11.71
N ASP A 340 -20.87 4.80 10.93
CA ASP A 340 -22.26 4.78 11.40
C ASP A 340 -22.51 3.63 12.40
N MET A 341 -21.99 2.43 12.14
CA MET A 341 -22.16 1.29 13.06
C MET A 341 -21.55 1.58 14.44
N MET A 342 -20.33 2.10 14.48
CA MET A 342 -19.66 2.41 15.74
C MET A 342 -20.36 3.55 16.50
N LYS A 343 -20.73 4.59 15.80
CA LYS A 343 -21.39 5.77 16.34
C LYS A 343 -22.79 5.47 16.92
N ASN A 344 -23.51 4.54 16.29
CA ASN A 344 -24.84 4.15 16.70
C ASN A 344 -24.87 3.00 17.75
N GLY A 345 -23.73 2.66 18.35
CA GLY A 345 -23.67 1.66 19.41
C GLY A 345 -23.79 0.21 18.93
N LYS A 346 -23.53 -0.08 17.63
CA LYS A 346 -23.64 -1.41 17.04
C LYS A 346 -22.35 -2.25 17.10
N GLN A 347 -21.53 -2.07 18.14
CA GLN A 347 -20.24 -2.77 18.27
C GLN A 347 -20.38 -4.29 18.31
N GLU A 348 -21.42 -4.84 18.99
CA GLU A 348 -21.65 -6.28 19.02
C GLU A 348 -22.15 -6.83 17.67
N GLU A 349 -22.96 -6.05 16.95
CA GLU A 349 -23.36 -6.40 15.56
C GLU A 349 -22.12 -6.47 14.67
N PHE A 350 -21.27 -5.45 14.69
CA PHE A 350 -20.02 -5.42 13.94
C PHE A 350 -19.09 -6.59 14.27
N LYS A 351 -18.99 -6.94 15.56
CA LYS A 351 -18.20 -8.10 16.00
C LYS A 351 -18.73 -9.42 15.46
N ASN A 352 -20.05 -9.55 15.33
CA ASN A 352 -20.68 -10.71 14.72
C ASN A 352 -20.44 -10.76 13.22
N LEU A 353 -20.50 -9.61 12.51
CA LEU A 353 -20.13 -9.51 11.09
C LEU A 353 -18.67 -9.93 10.85
N LEU A 354 -17.75 -9.53 11.72
CA LEU A 354 -16.35 -9.99 11.63
C LEU A 354 -16.20 -11.51 11.76
N LYS A 355 -17.02 -12.16 12.60
CA LYS A 355 -16.99 -13.63 12.75
C LYS A 355 -17.60 -14.35 11.55
N SER A 356 -18.59 -13.75 10.91
CA SER A 356 -19.29 -14.29 9.73
C SER A 356 -18.70 -13.77 8.40
N ALA A 357 -17.51 -13.19 8.43
CA ALA A 357 -16.85 -12.69 7.23
C ALA A 357 -16.67 -13.79 6.19
N LYS A 358 -17.15 -13.56 4.97
CA LYS A 358 -17.15 -14.52 3.85
C LYS A 358 -15.79 -14.51 3.12
N PRO A 359 -15.30 -15.68 2.66
CA PRO A 359 -14.21 -15.72 1.68
C PRO A 359 -14.53 -14.93 0.41
N LEU A 360 -13.50 -14.44 -0.30
CA LEU A 360 -13.65 -13.60 -1.48
C LEU A 360 -14.64 -14.15 -2.51
N LEU A 361 -14.50 -15.40 -2.91
CA LEU A 361 -15.34 -15.98 -3.97
C LEU A 361 -16.80 -16.18 -3.53
N GLU A 362 -17.02 -16.54 -2.26
CA GLU A 362 -18.37 -16.65 -1.68
C GLU A 362 -19.05 -15.27 -1.61
N PHE A 363 -18.29 -14.23 -1.20
CA PHE A 363 -18.80 -12.86 -1.18
C PHE A 363 -19.10 -12.38 -2.59
N HIS A 364 -18.21 -12.59 -3.56
CA HIS A 364 -18.45 -12.25 -4.97
C HIS A 364 -19.66 -12.98 -5.53
N HIS A 365 -19.81 -14.28 -5.24
CA HIS A 365 -20.97 -15.06 -5.65
C HIS A 365 -22.28 -14.47 -5.12
N SER A 366 -22.34 -14.12 -3.82
CA SER A 366 -23.56 -13.58 -3.20
C SER A 366 -23.96 -12.18 -3.72
N HIS A 367 -23.03 -11.45 -4.39
CA HIS A 367 -23.26 -10.09 -4.90
C HIS A 367 -23.06 -9.98 -6.42
N PHE A 368 -23.09 -11.10 -7.15
CA PHE A 368 -22.90 -11.07 -8.58
C PHE A 368 -24.08 -10.38 -9.28
N GLU A 369 -23.79 -9.35 -10.09
CA GLU A 369 -24.80 -8.63 -10.87
C GLU A 369 -25.38 -9.55 -11.94
N GLY A 370 -26.66 -9.81 -11.87
CA GLY A 370 -27.37 -10.72 -12.77
C GLY A 370 -28.07 -11.86 -12.03
N GLY A 371 -27.85 -11.99 -10.71
CA GLY A 371 -28.44 -13.03 -9.87
C GLY A 371 -27.76 -14.40 -10.04
N MET A 372 -28.31 -15.42 -9.37
CA MET A 372 -27.81 -16.80 -9.39
C MET A 372 -28.94 -17.82 -9.64
N GLU A 373 -30.07 -17.35 -10.15
CA GLU A 373 -31.26 -18.18 -10.34
C GLU A 373 -31.17 -19.12 -11.55
N THR A 374 -30.24 -18.84 -12.49
CA THR A 374 -30.10 -19.63 -13.71
C THR A 374 -28.65 -20.10 -13.93
N ASN A 375 -28.50 -21.23 -14.64
CA ASN A 375 -27.20 -21.76 -15.06
C ASN A 375 -26.42 -20.76 -15.93
N ILE A 376 -27.10 -19.86 -16.65
CA ILE A 376 -26.46 -18.83 -17.49
C ILE A 376 -25.78 -17.77 -16.61
N GLN A 377 -26.45 -17.36 -15.54
CA GLN A 377 -25.93 -16.37 -14.59
C GLN A 377 -24.76 -16.96 -13.80
N LEU A 378 -24.87 -18.19 -13.35
CA LEU A 378 -23.80 -18.93 -12.69
C LEU A 378 -22.56 -19.10 -13.59
N ASN A 379 -22.76 -19.34 -14.91
CA ASN A 379 -21.69 -19.35 -15.89
C ASN A 379 -21.04 -17.97 -16.05
N GLY A 380 -21.82 -16.87 -15.98
CA GLY A 380 -21.31 -15.51 -15.98
C GLY A 380 -20.33 -15.26 -14.83
N PHE A 381 -20.77 -15.58 -13.60
CA PHE A 381 -19.94 -15.50 -12.40
C PHE A 381 -18.65 -16.32 -12.53
N ALA A 382 -18.76 -17.58 -12.98
CA ALA A 382 -17.61 -18.46 -13.17
C ALA A 382 -16.60 -17.89 -14.18
N ARG A 383 -17.09 -17.31 -15.30
CA ARG A 383 -16.25 -16.65 -16.30
C ARG A 383 -15.47 -15.46 -15.74
N ASP A 384 -16.15 -14.61 -14.99
CA ASP A 384 -15.53 -13.40 -14.43
C ASP A 384 -14.52 -13.77 -13.36
N SER A 385 -14.85 -14.75 -12.51
CA SER A 385 -13.92 -15.27 -11.49
C SER A 385 -12.69 -15.92 -12.12
N ILE A 386 -12.84 -16.77 -13.13
CA ILE A 386 -11.69 -17.40 -13.84
C ILE A 386 -10.81 -16.36 -14.54
N LEU A 387 -11.39 -15.29 -15.07
CA LEU A 387 -10.62 -14.19 -15.65
C LEU A 387 -9.71 -13.53 -14.60
N GLU A 388 -10.23 -13.24 -13.42
CA GLU A 388 -9.41 -12.68 -12.34
C GLU A 388 -8.36 -13.70 -11.81
N ILE A 389 -8.74 -14.96 -11.63
CA ILE A 389 -7.82 -16.05 -11.24
C ILE A 389 -6.67 -16.20 -12.25
N SER A 390 -6.94 -16.01 -13.55
CA SER A 390 -5.90 -16.12 -14.59
C SER A 390 -4.76 -15.09 -14.45
N ARG A 391 -4.98 -14.01 -13.70
CA ARG A 391 -3.99 -12.96 -13.44
C ARG A 391 -3.06 -13.30 -12.28
N VAL A 392 -3.44 -14.22 -11.41
CA VAL A 392 -2.62 -14.70 -10.28
C VAL A 392 -1.40 -15.42 -10.84
N GLN A 393 -0.20 -15.11 -10.32
CA GLN A 393 1.04 -15.68 -10.87
C GLN A 393 1.35 -17.08 -10.32
N ASP A 394 1.05 -17.33 -9.04
CA ASP A 394 1.32 -18.60 -8.38
C ASP A 394 0.35 -19.69 -8.87
N PRO A 395 0.86 -20.79 -9.48
CA PRO A 395 0.00 -21.86 -9.99
C PRO A 395 -0.72 -22.63 -8.89
N ILE A 396 -0.09 -22.82 -7.71
CA ILE A 396 -0.71 -23.53 -6.59
C ILE A 396 -1.85 -22.69 -6.01
N PHE A 397 -1.63 -21.39 -5.88
CA PHE A 397 -2.66 -20.48 -5.39
C PHE A 397 -3.86 -20.40 -6.36
N ARG A 398 -3.60 -20.43 -7.69
CA ARG A 398 -4.67 -20.56 -8.69
C ARG A 398 -5.48 -21.86 -8.52
N GLU A 399 -4.78 -22.98 -8.23
CA GLU A 399 -5.44 -24.26 -8.00
C GLU A 399 -6.41 -24.19 -6.81
N ILE A 400 -6.00 -23.59 -5.70
CA ILE A 400 -6.87 -23.38 -4.53
C ILE A 400 -8.12 -22.60 -4.94
N MET A 401 -7.93 -21.46 -5.65
CA MET A 401 -9.06 -20.63 -6.07
C MET A 401 -10.00 -21.32 -7.07
N VAL A 402 -9.48 -22.20 -7.95
CA VAL A 402 -10.31 -22.96 -8.89
C VAL A 402 -11.13 -24.02 -8.15
N LYS A 403 -10.57 -24.66 -7.13
CA LYS A 403 -11.32 -25.60 -6.28
C LYS A 403 -12.44 -24.89 -5.52
N ASP A 404 -12.15 -23.77 -4.87
CA ASP A 404 -13.16 -22.96 -4.20
C ASP A 404 -14.28 -22.55 -5.17
N LEU A 405 -13.91 -22.15 -6.41
CA LEU A 405 -14.88 -21.78 -7.42
C LEU A 405 -15.73 -22.96 -7.87
N ALA A 406 -15.13 -24.15 -8.02
CA ALA A 406 -15.85 -25.40 -8.34
C ALA A 406 -16.84 -25.78 -7.24
N ASP A 407 -16.42 -25.65 -5.97
CA ASP A 407 -17.27 -25.92 -4.81
C ASP A 407 -18.47 -24.98 -4.72
N ILE A 408 -18.29 -23.70 -5.05
CA ILE A 408 -19.36 -22.71 -5.08
C ILE A 408 -20.32 -22.96 -6.24
N THR A 409 -19.78 -23.15 -7.46
CA THR A 409 -20.57 -23.23 -8.69
C THR A 409 -21.12 -24.63 -8.98
N LYS A 410 -20.59 -25.67 -8.35
CA LYS A 410 -20.82 -27.08 -8.66
C LYS A 410 -20.43 -27.49 -10.09
N PHE A 411 -19.61 -26.68 -10.75
CA PHE A 411 -19.02 -27.02 -12.04
C PHE A 411 -17.87 -27.99 -11.84
N ARG A 412 -17.59 -28.85 -12.85
CA ARG A 412 -16.45 -29.74 -12.82
C ARG A 412 -15.15 -28.94 -12.90
N GLU A 413 -14.20 -29.28 -12.06
CA GLU A 413 -12.88 -28.63 -12.03
C GLU A 413 -12.20 -28.65 -13.40
N GLU A 414 -12.29 -29.79 -14.14
CA GLU A 414 -11.67 -29.95 -15.45
C GLU A 414 -12.12 -28.85 -16.43
N ASN A 415 -13.41 -28.51 -16.45
CA ASN A 415 -13.96 -27.46 -17.32
C ASN A 415 -13.44 -26.07 -16.94
N LEU A 416 -13.26 -25.79 -15.65
CA LEU A 416 -12.71 -24.56 -15.14
C LEU A 416 -11.22 -24.43 -15.46
N TYR A 417 -10.45 -25.54 -15.35
CA TYR A 417 -9.04 -25.59 -15.75
C TYR A 417 -8.83 -25.46 -17.25
N GLU A 418 -9.70 -26.05 -18.07
CA GLU A 418 -9.65 -25.85 -19.53
C GLU A 418 -9.82 -24.37 -19.86
N LYS A 419 -10.81 -23.71 -19.29
CA LYS A 419 -11.05 -22.28 -19.47
C LYS A 419 -9.89 -21.42 -19.01
N LEU A 420 -9.32 -21.73 -17.85
CA LEU A 420 -8.14 -21.06 -17.30
C LEU A 420 -6.93 -21.20 -18.25
N SER A 421 -6.69 -22.41 -18.77
CA SER A 421 -5.61 -22.71 -19.68
C SER A 421 -5.70 -21.91 -20.98
N LEU A 422 -6.90 -21.76 -21.54
CA LEU A 422 -7.15 -20.92 -22.71
C LEU A 422 -6.78 -19.45 -22.46
N LEU A 423 -7.11 -18.91 -21.26
CA LEU A 423 -6.78 -17.54 -20.89
C LEU A 423 -5.27 -17.34 -20.70
N LEU A 424 -4.60 -18.28 -20.03
CA LEU A 424 -3.15 -18.24 -19.82
C LEU A 424 -2.37 -18.30 -21.14
N ASN A 425 -2.81 -19.12 -22.09
CA ASN A 425 -2.18 -19.23 -23.41
C ASN A 425 -2.39 -17.94 -24.25
N ARG A 426 -3.56 -17.31 -24.18
CA ARG A 426 -3.81 -16.01 -24.82
C ARG A 426 -2.89 -14.92 -24.28
N ASN A 427 -2.65 -14.90 -22.97
CA ASN A 427 -1.75 -13.94 -22.34
C ASN A 427 -0.29 -14.15 -22.72
N LYS A 428 0.18 -15.41 -22.87
CA LYS A 428 1.52 -15.72 -23.37
C LYS A 428 1.75 -15.23 -24.81
N ASN A 429 0.74 -15.30 -25.65
CA ASN A 429 0.83 -14.88 -27.05
C ASN A 429 0.73 -13.35 -27.26
N ARG A 430 0.31 -12.60 -26.25
CA ARG A 430 0.23 -11.13 -26.25
C ARG A 430 1.51 -10.43 -25.79
N LEU A 431 2.44 -11.14 -25.16
CA LEU A 431 3.76 -10.59 -24.86
C LEU A 431 4.52 -10.38 -26.17
N PRO A 432 5.06 -9.19 -26.47
CA PRO A 432 5.82 -8.95 -27.68
C PRO A 432 7.00 -9.92 -27.66
N LYS A 433 7.09 -10.80 -28.67
CA LYS A 433 8.30 -11.55 -28.98
C LYS A 433 9.33 -10.53 -29.49
N ASN A 434 10.06 -9.89 -28.58
CA ASN A 434 11.27 -9.20 -28.95
C ASN A 434 12.35 -10.27 -29.19
N PRO A 435 12.77 -10.54 -30.44
CA PRO A 435 13.97 -11.30 -30.69
C PRO A 435 15.15 -10.42 -30.25
N ILE A 436 15.87 -10.87 -29.22
CA ILE A 436 17.22 -10.35 -28.96
C ILE A 436 18.01 -10.59 -30.22
N LYS A 437 18.19 -9.55 -31.06
CA LYS A 437 19.17 -9.56 -32.16
C LYS A 437 20.52 -9.70 -31.47
N LYS A 438 21.10 -10.89 -31.57
CA LYS A 438 22.54 -11.08 -31.37
C LYS A 438 23.26 -10.25 -32.44
N THR A 439 23.78 -9.13 -32.06
CA THR A 439 24.75 -8.38 -32.84
C THR A 439 26.08 -9.13 -32.70
N GLU A 440 26.40 -10.02 -33.68
CA GLU A 440 27.73 -10.53 -33.83
C GLU A 440 28.62 -9.38 -34.31
N THR A 441 29.40 -8.84 -33.40
CA THR A 441 30.49 -7.91 -33.75
C THR A 441 31.66 -8.76 -34.24
N ILE A 442 31.82 -8.87 -35.57
CA ILE A 442 33.02 -9.40 -36.18
C ILE A 442 34.13 -8.38 -35.96
N ILE A 443 35.05 -8.68 -35.06
CA ILE A 443 36.31 -7.95 -34.94
C ILE A 443 37.21 -8.50 -36.04
N LYS A 444 37.43 -7.72 -37.09
CA LYS A 444 38.57 -7.93 -38.03
C LYS A 444 39.81 -7.40 -37.34
N VAL A 445 40.75 -8.29 -37.13
CA VAL A 445 42.14 -7.99 -36.79
C VAL A 445 42.88 -7.81 -38.10
N ASP A 446 43.43 -6.64 -38.33
CA ASP A 446 44.54 -6.36 -39.22
C ASP A 446 45.74 -5.95 -38.37
#